data_0950e1333998504382f7df925cbf67bb
#
_entry.id   0950e1333998504382f7df925cbf67bb
#
_cell.length_a   1.000
_cell.length_b   1.000
_cell.length_c   1.000
_cell.angle_alpha   90.00
_cell.angle_beta   90.00
_cell.angle_gamma   90.00
#
_symmetry.space_group_name_H-M   'P 1'
#
loop_
_entity.id
_entity.type
_entity.pdbx_description
1 polymer ?
#
loop_
_entity_poly.entity_id
_entity_poly.type
_entity_poly.pdbx_seq_one_letter_code
_entity_poly.pdbx_strand_id
1 'polypeptide(L)'
;KNIQEKIKLIHSFYKNKLKKIPKIAVLGLNPHCESIDKYNEDEKIIKPAIKNMRVKGYKASGPYPADTIFLKKNRINFDVIIGMYHDQVLTPIKTLYEYDAINITLGLPFIRVSPDHGPNEKMLGKNLSNPLSLIKAIKFLDKNW
;
A
#
# COMPACT_ATOMS: atom_id res chain seq x y z
N LYS A 1 -16.37 -6.71 -0.08
CA LYS A 1 -15.66 -7.98 -0.24
C LYS A 1 -14.19 -7.74 -0.58
N ASN A 2 -13.88 -6.96 -1.61
CA ASN A 2 -12.50 -6.73 -2.09
C ASN A 2 -11.55 -6.17 -0.99
N ILE A 3 -11.96 -5.14 -0.24
CA ILE A 3 -11.13 -4.54 0.85
C ILE A 3 -10.73 -5.60 1.88
N GLN A 4 -11.67 -6.44 2.31
CA GLN A 4 -11.41 -7.47 3.30
C GLN A 4 -10.42 -8.53 2.77
N GLU A 5 -10.53 -8.91 1.51
CA GLU A 5 -9.60 -9.84 0.85
C GLU A 5 -8.18 -9.26 0.79
N LYS A 6 -8.05 -7.97 0.47
CA LYS A 6 -6.73 -7.29 0.46
C LYS A 6 -6.11 -7.21 1.86
N ILE A 7 -6.91 -6.91 2.89
CA ILE A 7 -6.42 -6.92 4.29
C ILE A 7 -5.90 -8.31 4.68
N LYS A 8 -6.63 -9.38 4.35
CA LYS A 8 -6.20 -10.75 4.62
C LYS A 8 -4.90 -11.10 3.91
N LEU A 9 -4.81 -10.76 2.64
CA LEU A 9 -3.65 -11.05 1.80
C LEU A 9 -2.39 -10.35 2.34
N ILE A 10 -2.50 -9.05 2.65
CA ILE A 10 -1.42 -8.27 3.24
C ILE A 10 -1.01 -8.83 4.61
N HIS A 11 -1.99 -9.14 5.46
CA HIS A 11 -1.72 -9.73 6.78
C HIS A 11 -0.96 -11.06 6.66
N SER A 12 -1.40 -11.94 5.75
CA SER A 12 -0.76 -13.23 5.50
C SER A 12 0.69 -13.04 5.02
N PHE A 13 0.92 -12.12 4.10
CA PHE A 13 2.25 -11.79 3.61
C PHE A 13 3.17 -11.32 4.76
N TYR A 14 2.74 -10.34 5.54
CA TYR A 14 3.52 -9.83 6.67
C TYR A 14 3.80 -10.92 7.71
N LYS A 15 2.78 -11.70 8.11
CA LYS A 15 2.93 -12.77 9.07
C LYS A 15 3.90 -13.85 8.61
N ASN A 16 3.75 -14.32 7.37
CA ASN A 16 4.48 -15.48 6.88
C ASN A 16 5.88 -15.12 6.39
N LYS A 17 6.06 -13.96 5.75
CA LYS A 17 7.33 -13.54 5.15
C LYS A 17 8.12 -12.58 6.03
N LEU A 18 7.47 -11.59 6.62
CA LEU A 18 8.15 -10.57 7.42
C LEU A 18 8.09 -10.84 8.93
N LYS A 19 7.44 -11.96 9.35
CA LYS A 19 7.32 -12.39 10.77
C LYS A 19 6.74 -11.30 11.69
N LYS A 20 5.83 -10.48 11.15
CA LYS A 20 5.23 -9.33 11.83
C LYS A 20 3.72 -9.27 11.61
N ILE A 21 2.96 -8.84 12.62
CA ILE A 21 1.53 -8.54 12.51
C ILE A 21 1.37 -7.05 12.14
N PRO A 22 0.94 -6.73 10.91
CA PRO A 22 0.93 -5.35 10.44
C PRO A 22 -0.20 -4.53 11.06
N LYS A 23 0.09 -3.25 11.36
CA LYS A 23 -0.90 -2.21 11.59
C LYS A 23 -1.29 -1.60 10.24
N ILE A 24 -2.54 -1.74 9.85
CA ILE A 24 -3.04 -1.38 8.52
C ILE A 24 -3.95 -0.16 8.61
N ALA A 25 -3.58 0.92 7.94
CA ALA A 25 -4.47 2.04 7.66
C ALA A 25 -5.21 1.80 6.34
N VAL A 26 -6.50 2.08 6.31
CA VAL A 26 -7.31 2.04 5.09
C VAL A 26 -7.75 3.48 4.78
N LEU A 27 -7.52 3.94 3.57
CA LEU A 27 -7.94 5.27 3.13
C LEU A 27 -9.44 5.31 2.80
N GLY A 28 -10.02 6.48 2.90
CA GLY A 28 -11.33 6.74 2.34
C GLY A 28 -11.29 6.84 0.82
N LEU A 29 -12.43 6.65 0.18
CA LEU A 29 -12.60 6.96 -1.23
C LEU A 29 -12.76 8.47 -1.43
N ASN A 30 -13.56 9.11 -0.55
CA ASN A 30 -13.80 10.53 -0.57
C ASN A 30 -12.70 11.28 0.18
N PRO A 31 -12.35 12.53 -0.21
CA PRO A 31 -11.23 13.28 0.36
C PRO A 31 -11.27 13.41 1.89
N HIS A 32 -12.45 13.61 2.46
CA HIS A 32 -12.65 13.77 3.91
C HIS A 32 -13.23 12.52 4.59
N CYS A 33 -13.26 11.38 3.90
CA CYS A 33 -13.86 10.12 4.37
C CYS A 33 -15.36 10.22 4.67
N GLU A 34 -16.03 11.19 4.11
CA GLU A 34 -17.46 11.45 4.21
C GLU A 34 -17.97 12.13 2.93
N SER A 35 -19.26 11.99 2.66
CA SER A 35 -19.93 12.65 1.56
C SER A 35 -21.33 13.04 2.04
N ILE A 36 -21.83 14.18 1.57
CA ILE A 36 -23.20 14.65 1.83
C ILE A 36 -24.20 13.78 1.05
N ASP A 37 -23.74 13.04 0.05
CA ASP A 37 -24.58 12.21 -0.82
C ASP A 37 -25.10 10.94 -0.12
N LYS A 38 -26.31 10.51 -0.57
CA LYS A 38 -26.92 9.22 -0.17
C LYS A 38 -26.03 8.00 -0.48
N TYR A 39 -25.10 8.11 -1.42
CA TYR A 39 -24.11 7.10 -1.82
C TYR A 39 -22.73 7.39 -1.24
N ASN A 40 -22.64 7.41 0.06
CA ASN A 40 -21.37 7.54 0.74
C ASN A 40 -20.70 6.17 0.86
N GLU A 41 -19.73 5.87 0.01
CA GLU A 41 -18.99 4.61 -0.01
C GLU A 41 -18.16 4.41 1.26
N ASP A 42 -17.67 5.49 1.85
CA ASP A 42 -16.91 5.44 3.08
C ASP A 42 -17.75 4.90 4.23
N GLU A 43 -19.01 5.36 4.36
CA GLU A 43 -19.93 4.88 5.38
C GLU A 43 -20.51 3.51 5.09
N LYS A 44 -20.92 3.26 3.83
CA LYS A 44 -21.68 2.07 3.46
C LYS A 44 -20.80 0.86 3.12
N ILE A 45 -19.56 1.09 2.72
CA ILE A 45 -18.69 0.00 2.22
C ILE A 45 -17.40 -0.08 3.03
N ILE A 46 -16.65 1.04 3.18
CA ILE A 46 -15.30 1.03 3.74
C ILE A 46 -15.34 0.82 5.26
N LYS A 47 -16.08 1.65 5.99
CA LYS A 47 -16.22 1.51 7.46
C LYS A 47 -16.75 0.12 7.89
N PRO A 48 -17.81 -0.43 7.28
CA PRO A 48 -18.25 -1.80 7.61
C PRO A 48 -17.22 -2.87 7.30
N ALA A 49 -16.48 -2.75 6.20
CA ALA A 49 -15.42 -3.69 5.86
C ALA A 49 -14.30 -3.68 6.91
N ILE A 50 -13.85 -2.51 7.33
CA ILE A 50 -12.83 -2.35 8.39
C ILE A 50 -13.33 -2.91 9.72
N LYS A 51 -14.56 -2.54 10.13
CA LYS A 51 -15.18 -3.04 11.37
C LYS A 51 -15.21 -4.57 11.40
N ASN A 52 -15.64 -5.20 10.31
CA ASN A 52 -15.68 -6.66 10.21
C ASN A 52 -14.28 -7.28 10.34
N MET A 53 -13.24 -6.66 9.75
CA MET A 53 -11.88 -7.18 9.87
C MET A 53 -11.33 -7.01 11.29
N ARG A 54 -11.63 -5.90 11.97
CA ARG A 54 -11.27 -5.70 13.39
C ARG A 54 -11.89 -6.76 14.30
N VAL A 55 -13.17 -7.07 14.12
CA VAL A 55 -13.85 -8.13 14.88
C VAL A 55 -13.17 -9.49 14.68
N LYS A 56 -12.61 -9.73 13.48
CA LYS A 56 -11.83 -10.94 13.16
C LYS A 56 -10.37 -10.90 13.65
N GLY A 57 -9.98 -9.89 14.43
CA GLY A 57 -8.65 -9.79 15.03
C GLY A 57 -7.57 -9.13 14.16
N TYR A 58 -7.91 -8.58 13.00
CA TYR A 58 -6.95 -7.83 12.17
C TYR A 58 -6.74 -6.41 12.71
N LYS A 59 -5.49 -5.95 12.75
CA LYS A 59 -5.14 -4.58 13.18
C LYS A 59 -5.36 -3.59 12.02
N ALA A 60 -6.61 -3.45 11.59
CA ALA A 60 -7.02 -2.52 10.53
C ALA A 60 -7.81 -1.36 11.11
N SER A 61 -7.57 -0.14 10.63
CA SER A 61 -8.26 1.09 11.05
C SER A 61 -8.47 2.07 9.90
N GLY A 62 -9.37 3.02 10.06
CA GLY A 62 -9.79 3.99 9.06
C GLY A 62 -11.33 4.07 8.96
N PRO A 63 -11.87 4.68 7.90
CA PRO A 63 -11.12 5.31 6.81
C PRO A 63 -10.34 6.55 7.26
N TYR A 64 -9.20 6.81 6.62
CA TYR A 64 -8.39 8.01 6.84
C TYR A 64 -8.35 8.88 5.59
N PRO A 65 -8.32 10.22 5.74
CA PRO A 65 -8.14 11.13 4.60
C PRO A 65 -6.77 10.91 3.94
N ALA A 66 -6.76 10.83 2.60
CA ALA A 66 -5.55 10.53 1.84
C ALA A 66 -4.50 11.64 1.89
N ASP A 67 -4.94 12.90 2.03
CA ASP A 67 -4.06 14.08 2.09
C ASP A 67 -3.24 14.17 3.39
N THR A 68 -3.78 13.65 4.49
CA THR A 68 -3.17 13.81 5.83
C THR A 68 -2.49 12.57 6.36
N ILE A 69 -2.85 11.38 5.90
CA ILE A 69 -2.28 10.12 6.41
C ILE A 69 -0.77 10.01 6.16
N PHE A 70 -0.26 10.59 5.05
CA PHE A 70 1.15 10.54 4.69
C PHE A 70 2.02 11.55 5.44
N LEU A 71 1.44 12.46 6.23
CA LEU A 71 2.21 13.29 7.15
C LEU A 71 3.03 12.39 8.08
N LYS A 72 4.29 12.73 8.33
CA LYS A 72 5.23 11.91 9.11
C LYS A 72 4.64 11.43 10.43
N LYS A 73 4.01 12.35 11.20
CA LYS A 73 3.38 12.06 12.49
C LYS A 73 2.25 11.02 12.43
N ASN A 74 1.58 10.90 11.27
CA ASN A 74 0.47 9.95 11.07
C ASN A 74 0.99 8.62 10.52
N ARG A 75 1.75 8.64 9.41
CA ARG A 75 2.19 7.42 8.73
C ARG A 75 3.09 6.51 9.55
N ILE A 76 3.87 7.05 10.49
CA ILE A 76 4.76 6.25 11.35
C ILE A 76 4.01 5.28 12.28
N ASN A 77 2.71 5.46 12.46
CA ASN A 77 1.88 4.60 13.30
C ASN A 77 1.43 3.32 12.58
N PHE A 78 1.69 3.21 11.28
CA PHE A 78 1.22 2.12 10.43
C PHE A 78 2.37 1.44 9.69
N ASP A 79 2.18 0.16 9.45
CA ASP A 79 3.09 -0.64 8.61
C ASP A 79 2.65 -0.65 7.16
N VAL A 80 1.33 -0.46 6.92
CA VAL A 80 0.70 -0.50 5.61
C VAL A 80 -0.39 0.55 5.52
N ILE A 81 -0.45 1.22 4.37
CA ILE A 81 -1.54 2.12 3.98
C ILE A 81 -2.20 1.55 2.72
N ILE A 82 -3.49 1.25 2.79
CA ILE A 82 -4.28 0.75 1.66
C ILE A 82 -5.03 1.92 1.03
N GLY A 83 -4.73 2.21 -0.24
CA GLY A 83 -5.49 3.16 -1.05
C GLY A 83 -6.66 2.51 -1.77
N MET A 84 -7.65 3.30 -2.11
CA MET A 84 -8.81 2.88 -2.89
C MET A 84 -8.51 2.88 -4.39
N TYR A 85 -7.59 3.72 -4.83
CA TYR A 85 -7.11 3.80 -6.20
C TYR A 85 -5.61 4.16 -6.25
N HIS A 86 -5.02 3.96 -7.41
CA HIS A 86 -3.58 4.02 -7.66
C HIS A 86 -2.91 5.30 -7.12
N ASP A 87 -3.41 6.48 -7.49
CA ASP A 87 -2.72 7.73 -7.20
C ASP A 87 -2.80 8.15 -5.74
N GLN A 88 -3.79 7.65 -4.97
CA GLN A 88 -3.86 7.90 -3.54
C GLN A 88 -2.59 7.47 -2.78
N VAL A 89 -1.92 6.45 -3.27
CA VAL A 89 -0.74 5.88 -2.60
C VAL A 89 0.54 6.06 -3.41
N LEU A 90 0.50 5.96 -4.73
CA LEU A 90 1.73 6.06 -5.52
C LEU A 90 2.26 7.50 -5.62
N THR A 91 1.39 8.50 -5.72
CA THR A 91 1.83 9.90 -5.72
C THR A 91 2.64 10.24 -4.45
N PRO A 92 2.12 10.03 -3.22
CA PRO A 92 2.91 10.30 -2.02
C PRO A 92 4.15 9.40 -1.89
N ILE A 93 4.09 8.13 -2.30
CA ILE A 93 5.26 7.24 -2.26
C ILE A 93 6.36 7.77 -3.17
N LYS A 94 6.04 8.15 -4.40
CA LYS A 94 7.03 8.72 -5.33
C LYS A 94 7.61 10.04 -4.82
N THR A 95 6.79 10.89 -4.23
CA THR A 95 7.25 12.17 -3.65
C THR A 95 8.18 11.95 -2.45
N LEU A 96 7.90 10.95 -1.60
CA LEU A 96 8.66 10.70 -0.37
C LEU A 96 9.93 9.87 -0.58
N TYR A 97 9.93 8.95 -1.53
CA TYR A 97 10.96 7.92 -1.67
C TYR A 97 11.62 7.89 -3.05
N GLU A 98 11.08 8.62 -4.04
CA GLU A 98 11.62 8.69 -5.39
C GLU A 98 11.91 7.30 -6.00
N TYR A 99 13.19 6.95 -6.15
CA TYR A 99 13.64 5.65 -6.66
C TYR A 99 13.84 4.58 -5.55
N ASP A 100 13.72 4.95 -4.28
CA ASP A 100 13.84 3.99 -3.16
C ASP A 100 12.50 3.30 -2.86
N ALA A 101 11.93 2.68 -3.87
CA ALA A 101 10.70 1.92 -3.78
C ALA A 101 10.76 0.68 -4.68
N ILE A 102 10.02 -0.36 -4.31
CA ILE A 102 9.87 -1.60 -5.08
C ILE A 102 8.40 -1.96 -5.22
N ASN A 103 8.06 -2.69 -6.27
CA ASN A 103 6.74 -3.22 -6.50
C ASN A 103 6.71 -4.73 -6.17
N ILE A 104 5.80 -5.14 -5.27
CA ILE A 104 5.59 -6.53 -4.89
C ILE A 104 4.17 -6.93 -5.24
N THR A 105 4.00 -7.93 -6.11
CA THR A 105 2.68 -8.46 -6.44
C THR A 105 2.32 -9.58 -5.48
N LEU A 106 1.29 -9.37 -4.66
CA LEU A 106 0.78 -10.37 -3.72
C LEU A 106 -0.35 -11.19 -4.31
N GLY A 107 -0.48 -12.45 -3.86
CA GLY A 107 -1.57 -13.35 -4.24
C GLY A 107 -1.27 -14.25 -5.44
N LEU A 108 -0.05 -14.21 -5.96
CA LEU A 108 0.44 -15.16 -6.96
C LEU A 108 1.00 -16.42 -6.27
N PRO A 109 1.00 -17.59 -6.94
CA PRO A 109 1.63 -18.82 -6.42
C PRO A 109 3.16 -18.74 -6.40
N PHE A 110 3.74 -17.71 -6.97
CA PHE A 110 5.16 -17.40 -6.98
C PHE A 110 5.41 -15.95 -6.54
N ILE A 111 6.65 -15.64 -6.21
CA ILE A 111 7.05 -14.28 -5.83
C ILE A 111 7.29 -13.45 -7.08
N ARG A 112 6.68 -12.27 -7.13
CA ARG A 112 6.91 -11.28 -8.17
C ARG A 112 7.29 -9.94 -7.53
N VAL A 113 8.54 -9.57 -7.71
CA VAL A 113 9.09 -8.27 -7.29
C VAL A 113 9.65 -7.58 -8.53
N SER A 114 9.47 -6.30 -8.64
CA SER A 114 10.04 -5.49 -9.71
C SER A 114 10.45 -4.11 -9.20
N PRO A 115 11.33 -3.39 -9.91
CA PRO A 115 11.53 -1.97 -9.69
C PRO A 115 10.20 -1.22 -9.78
N ASP A 116 10.08 -0.15 -9.00
CA ASP A 116 8.91 0.71 -8.98
C ASP A 116 9.07 1.92 -9.91
N HIS A 117 9.38 1.67 -11.18
CA HIS A 117 9.44 2.68 -12.24
C HIS A 117 8.93 2.11 -13.56
N GLY A 118 8.39 2.98 -14.42
CA GLY A 118 7.98 2.64 -15.78
C GLY A 118 9.17 2.52 -16.75
N PRO A 119 8.92 2.12 -18.01
CA PRO A 119 9.92 2.15 -19.07
C PRO A 119 10.37 3.59 -19.28
N ASN A 120 11.68 3.82 -19.21
CA ASN A 120 12.27 5.14 -19.42
C ASN A 120 12.99 5.22 -20.75
N GLU A 121 12.23 5.27 -21.82
CA GLU A 121 12.74 5.29 -23.20
C GLU A 121 13.73 6.43 -23.44
N LYS A 122 13.55 7.57 -22.75
CA LYS A 122 14.43 8.73 -22.86
C LYS A 122 15.85 8.48 -22.35
N MET A 123 16.07 7.45 -21.54
CA MET A 123 17.38 7.07 -21.00
C MET A 123 18.05 5.94 -21.79
N LEU A 124 17.37 5.38 -22.77
CA LEU A 124 17.90 4.28 -23.57
C LEU A 124 19.24 4.69 -24.23
N GLY A 125 20.28 3.90 -24.03
CA GLY A 125 21.62 4.14 -24.57
C GLY A 125 22.43 5.28 -23.92
N LYS A 126 21.87 5.99 -22.92
CA LYS A 126 22.55 7.13 -22.27
C LYS A 126 23.33 6.80 -21.01
N ASN A 127 23.20 5.58 -20.50
CA ASN A 127 23.83 5.14 -19.24
C ASN A 127 23.55 6.05 -18.02
N LEU A 128 22.35 6.63 -17.96
CA LEU A 128 21.91 7.58 -16.91
C LEU A 128 20.85 6.99 -15.98
N SER A 129 20.53 5.70 -16.12
CA SER A 129 19.47 5.05 -15.33
C SER A 129 19.88 4.93 -13.87
N ASN A 130 18.92 5.24 -12.95
CA ASN A 130 19.13 5.02 -11.53
C ASN A 130 18.82 3.56 -11.16
N PRO A 131 19.81 2.74 -10.74
CA PRO A 131 19.62 1.32 -10.47
C PRO A 131 19.04 1.05 -9.06
N LEU A 132 18.78 2.06 -8.23
CA LEU A 132 18.45 1.91 -6.82
C LEU A 132 17.26 0.98 -6.60
N SER A 133 16.17 1.18 -7.34
CA SER A 133 14.96 0.37 -7.21
C SER A 133 15.21 -1.11 -7.56
N LEU A 134 16.01 -1.40 -8.59
CA LEU A 134 16.38 -2.78 -8.94
C LEU A 134 17.24 -3.43 -7.84
N ILE A 135 18.26 -2.71 -7.35
CA ILE A 135 19.11 -3.18 -6.25
C ILE A 135 18.28 -3.49 -5.01
N LYS A 136 17.31 -2.62 -4.68
CA LYS A 136 16.39 -2.84 -3.54
C LYS A 136 15.48 -4.05 -3.75
N ALA A 137 14.99 -4.27 -4.98
CA ALA A 137 14.18 -5.44 -5.31
C ALA A 137 14.97 -6.75 -5.11
N ILE A 138 16.21 -6.81 -5.58
CA ILE A 138 17.10 -7.98 -5.40
C ILE A 138 17.40 -8.20 -3.91
N LYS A 139 17.82 -7.17 -3.18
CA LYS A 139 18.09 -7.26 -1.74
C LYS A 139 16.87 -7.68 -0.93
N PHE A 140 15.67 -7.28 -1.35
CA PHE A 140 14.44 -7.72 -0.70
C PHE A 140 14.22 -9.22 -0.87
N LEU A 141 14.47 -9.77 -2.05
CA LEU A 141 14.39 -11.21 -2.31
C LEU A 141 15.42 -11.98 -1.49
N ASP A 142 16.68 -11.59 -1.51
CA ASP A 142 17.77 -12.25 -0.75
C ASP A 142 17.49 -12.33 0.76
N LYS A 143 16.82 -11.31 1.30
CA LYS A 143 16.52 -11.24 2.74
C LYS A 143 15.30 -12.08 3.15
N ASN A 144 14.33 -12.26 2.29
CA ASN A 144 13.00 -12.76 2.67
C ASN A 144 12.61 -14.09 2.00
N TRP A 145 13.48 -14.67 1.15
CA TRP A 145 13.26 -15.95 0.48
C TRP A 145 14.52 -16.82 0.38
#